data_de5d849d93337f41c63c71712f87fb1a
#
_entry.id   de5d849d93337f41c63c71712f87fb1a
#
_cell.length_a   1.000
_cell.length_b   1.000
_cell.length_c   1.000
_cell.angle_alpha   90.00
_cell.angle_beta   90.00
_cell.angle_gamma   90.00
#
_symmetry.space_group_name_H-M   'P 1'
#
loop_
_entity.id
_entity.type
_entity.pdbx_description
1 polymer ?
#
loop_
_entity_poly.entity_id
_entity_poly.type
_entity_poly.pdbx_seq_one_letter_code
_entity_poly.pdbx_strand_id
1 'polypeptide(L)'
;MMKKGMTRRELQVTDMKEIQSILDECKVLHLGLVDGDEPYVVAMNYGYILEDEKLTIYLHAATKGYKLDVMAKNPKVFFEMDCNIIPFEGEKACQYGIAYKSIMGKGFAEMVEDVEEKKKAMSALMKTQTGKDFTFDDRMVSIVAVIKIQVSEYTAKCRMLPAVMREQK
;
A
#
# COMPACT_ATOMS: atom_id res chain seq x y z
N MET A 1 6.18 5.00 -16.30
CA MET A 1 5.12 6.00 -16.47
C MET A 1 3.80 5.27 -16.69
N MET A 2 2.82 5.45 -15.81
CA MET A 2 1.48 4.95 -16.12
C MET A 2 1.07 5.57 -17.45
N LYS A 3 0.90 4.75 -18.49
CA LYS A 3 0.67 5.22 -19.88
C LYS A 3 -0.52 6.17 -20.03
N LYS A 4 -1.29 6.36 -18.96
CA LYS A 4 -2.45 7.27 -18.94
C LYS A 4 -2.56 7.87 -17.53
N GLY A 5 -2.43 9.18 -17.40
CA GLY A 5 -2.62 9.90 -16.14
C GLY A 5 -4.02 9.67 -15.55
N MET A 6 -4.19 10.00 -14.28
CA MET A 6 -5.46 9.88 -13.56
C MET A 6 -6.59 10.62 -14.32
N THR A 7 -7.72 9.95 -14.56
CA THR A 7 -8.89 10.54 -15.23
C THR A 7 -9.53 11.64 -14.39
N ARG A 8 -9.67 11.41 -13.08
CA ARG A 8 -10.25 12.36 -12.12
C ARG A 8 -9.13 13.15 -11.42
N ARG A 9 -8.47 14.04 -12.17
CA ARG A 9 -7.31 14.82 -11.70
C ARG A 9 -7.62 15.72 -10.52
N GLU A 10 -8.85 16.19 -10.40
CA GLU A 10 -9.32 16.99 -9.26
C GLU A 10 -9.31 16.27 -7.91
N LEU A 11 -9.19 14.95 -7.93
CA LEU A 11 -9.07 14.13 -6.73
C LEU A 11 -7.63 13.70 -6.43
N GLN A 12 -6.68 14.07 -7.29
CA GLN A 12 -5.28 13.66 -7.13
C GLN A 12 -4.65 14.38 -5.94
N VAL A 13 -3.94 13.62 -5.12
CA VAL A 13 -3.11 14.12 -4.03
C VAL A 13 -1.67 14.13 -4.49
N THR A 14 -1.01 15.29 -4.35
CA THR A 14 0.41 15.50 -4.71
C THR A 14 1.23 16.01 -3.53
N ASP A 15 0.58 16.45 -2.46
CA ASP A 15 1.27 16.86 -1.23
C ASP A 15 1.82 15.63 -0.50
N MET A 16 3.12 15.64 -0.23
CA MET A 16 3.82 14.50 0.36
C MET A 16 3.40 14.19 1.80
N LYS A 17 2.97 15.21 2.57
CA LYS A 17 2.46 15.00 3.93
C LYS A 17 1.10 14.32 3.90
N GLU A 18 0.26 14.69 2.94
CA GLU A 18 -1.03 14.04 2.76
C GLU A 18 -0.85 12.60 2.26
N ILE A 19 0.07 12.34 1.33
CA ILE A 19 0.43 10.99 0.88
C ILE A 19 0.91 10.15 2.07
N GLN A 20 1.78 10.69 2.91
CA GLN A 20 2.27 10.01 4.11
C GLN A 20 1.12 9.71 5.08
N SER A 21 0.21 10.66 5.30
CA SER A 21 -0.99 10.44 6.12
C SER A 21 -1.83 9.26 5.59
N ILE A 22 -2.01 9.15 4.28
CA ILE A 22 -2.74 8.03 3.68
C ILE A 22 -2.01 6.71 3.93
N LEU A 23 -0.68 6.67 3.75
CA LEU A 23 0.14 5.49 4.01
C LEU A 23 0.08 5.07 5.50
N ASP A 24 0.00 6.01 6.43
CA ASP A 24 -0.13 5.73 7.86
C ASP A 24 -1.54 5.25 8.25
N GLU A 25 -2.57 5.77 7.58
CA GLU A 25 -3.97 5.44 7.86
C GLU A 25 -4.38 4.08 7.28
N CYS A 26 -3.91 3.70 6.08
CA CYS A 26 -4.15 2.40 5.48
C CYS A 26 -3.47 1.30 6.29
N LYS A 27 -4.12 0.14 6.46
CA LYS A 27 -3.57 -0.99 7.22
C LYS A 27 -3.43 -2.25 6.38
N VAL A 28 -4.14 -2.31 5.28
CA VAL A 28 -4.12 -3.43 4.34
C VAL A 28 -3.71 -2.93 2.96
N LEU A 29 -2.86 -3.69 2.31
CA LEU A 29 -2.45 -3.51 0.93
C LEU A 29 -2.95 -4.71 0.13
N HIS A 30 -3.59 -4.46 -0.98
CA HIS A 30 -3.98 -5.47 -1.95
C HIS A 30 -2.86 -5.61 -2.99
N LEU A 31 -2.12 -6.71 -2.89
CA LEU A 31 -1.00 -7.01 -3.78
C LEU A 31 -1.50 -7.77 -5.01
N GLY A 32 -1.40 -7.16 -6.17
CA GLY A 32 -1.70 -7.76 -7.46
C GLY A 32 -0.45 -8.39 -8.07
N LEU A 33 -0.56 -9.66 -8.42
CA LEU A 33 0.44 -10.52 -9.03
C LEU A 33 -0.12 -11.13 -10.31
N VAL A 34 0.75 -11.70 -11.15
CA VAL A 34 0.34 -12.40 -12.36
C VAL A 34 1.07 -13.76 -12.42
N ASP A 35 0.31 -14.85 -12.38
CA ASP A 35 0.83 -16.21 -12.57
C ASP A 35 0.51 -16.68 -13.99
N GLY A 36 1.52 -16.62 -14.86
CA GLY A 36 1.32 -16.82 -16.29
C GLY A 36 0.51 -15.67 -16.90
N ASP A 37 -0.76 -15.93 -17.21
CA ASP A 37 -1.76 -14.98 -17.73
C ASP A 37 -2.91 -14.72 -16.73
N GLU A 38 -2.93 -15.43 -15.59
CA GLU A 38 -3.95 -15.30 -14.57
C GLU A 38 -3.60 -14.21 -13.54
N PRO A 39 -4.50 -13.23 -13.30
CA PRO A 39 -4.32 -12.26 -12.24
C PRO A 39 -4.56 -12.91 -10.86
N TYR A 40 -3.68 -12.61 -9.92
CA TYR A 40 -3.77 -13.09 -8.55
C TYR A 40 -3.66 -11.91 -7.58
N VAL A 41 -4.61 -11.75 -6.66
CA VAL A 41 -4.63 -10.65 -5.68
C VAL A 41 -4.66 -11.23 -4.28
N VAL A 42 -3.83 -10.67 -3.39
CA VAL A 42 -3.79 -11.06 -1.98
C VAL A 42 -3.71 -9.83 -1.08
N ALA A 43 -4.52 -9.82 -0.01
CA ALA A 43 -4.48 -8.79 1.01
C ALA A 43 -3.33 -9.06 1.98
N MET A 44 -2.54 -8.03 2.29
CA MET A 44 -1.39 -8.12 3.20
C MET A 44 -1.31 -6.85 4.05
N ASN A 45 -0.85 -6.98 5.30
CA ASN A 45 -0.38 -5.83 6.03
C ASN A 45 1.01 -5.44 5.53
N TYR A 46 1.39 -4.20 5.73
CA TYR A 46 2.63 -3.65 5.20
C TYR A 46 3.29 -2.64 6.13
N GLY A 47 4.56 -2.41 5.89
CA GLY A 47 5.30 -1.24 6.31
C GLY A 47 5.85 -0.49 5.11
N TYR A 48 6.24 0.75 5.29
CA TYR A 48 6.82 1.53 4.22
C TYR A 48 7.95 2.43 4.70
N ILE A 49 8.77 2.84 3.75
CA ILE A 49 9.75 3.93 3.89
C ILE A 49 9.52 4.88 2.72
N LEU A 50 9.35 6.16 3.04
CA LEU A 50 9.17 7.23 2.07
C LEU A 50 10.30 8.25 2.26
N GLU A 51 11.27 8.26 1.35
CA GLU A 51 12.44 9.12 1.38
C GLU A 51 12.61 9.78 0.00
N ASP A 52 12.72 11.09 -0.06
CA ASP A 52 12.90 11.84 -1.32
C ASP A 52 11.89 11.46 -2.40
N GLU A 53 10.61 11.36 -2.04
CA GLU A 53 9.49 10.94 -2.90
C GLU A 53 9.58 9.46 -3.38
N LYS A 54 10.61 8.73 -2.98
CA LYS A 54 10.76 7.31 -3.28
C LYS A 54 10.06 6.47 -2.23
N LEU A 55 9.09 5.70 -2.67
CA LEU A 55 8.32 4.79 -1.83
C LEU A 55 8.90 3.38 -1.93
N THR A 56 9.27 2.81 -0.79
CA THR A 56 9.59 1.40 -0.63
C THR A 56 8.55 0.77 0.28
N ILE A 57 7.97 -0.35 -0.12
CA ILE A 57 6.99 -1.10 0.67
C ILE A 57 7.61 -2.41 1.12
N TYR A 58 7.41 -2.75 2.38
CA TYR A 58 7.83 -4.02 2.97
C TYR A 58 6.62 -4.84 3.39
N LEU A 59 6.65 -6.13 3.03
CA LEU A 59 5.65 -7.11 3.40
C LEU A 59 6.35 -8.28 4.11
N HIS A 60 5.59 -9.01 4.93
CA HIS A 60 6.10 -10.26 5.48
C HIS A 60 5.16 -11.42 5.14
N ALA A 61 5.71 -12.61 5.08
CA ALA A 61 4.99 -13.83 4.78
C ALA A 61 5.62 -15.03 5.50
N ALA A 62 4.95 -16.18 5.45
CA ALA A 62 5.60 -17.45 5.72
C ALA A 62 6.73 -17.68 4.70
N THR A 63 7.73 -18.48 5.09
CA THR A 63 8.91 -18.76 4.23
C THR A 63 8.61 -19.58 2.98
N LYS A 64 7.39 -20.09 2.85
CA LYS A 64 6.88 -20.84 1.69
C LYS A 64 5.44 -20.43 1.40
N GLY A 65 5.03 -20.49 0.15
CA GLY A 65 3.64 -20.28 -0.24
C GLY A 65 3.49 -19.74 -1.66
N TYR A 66 2.31 -19.96 -2.21
CA TYR A 66 1.98 -19.70 -3.61
C TYR A 66 2.35 -18.28 -4.08
N LYS A 67 2.09 -17.25 -3.28
CA LYS A 67 2.48 -15.87 -3.63
C LYS A 67 3.98 -15.71 -3.86
N LEU A 68 4.82 -16.41 -3.09
CA LEU A 68 6.27 -16.38 -3.24
C LEU A 68 6.71 -17.08 -4.53
N ASP A 69 6.06 -18.20 -4.86
CA ASP A 69 6.34 -18.95 -6.10
C ASP A 69 5.95 -18.12 -7.33
N VAL A 70 4.83 -17.39 -7.27
CA VAL A 70 4.38 -16.47 -8.34
C VAL A 70 5.36 -15.31 -8.49
N MET A 71 5.77 -14.66 -7.40
CA MET A 71 6.74 -13.56 -7.44
C MET A 71 8.11 -14.00 -7.95
N ALA A 72 8.56 -15.22 -7.63
CA ALA A 72 9.82 -15.75 -8.12
C ALA A 72 9.84 -15.91 -9.66
N LYS A 73 8.68 -16.20 -10.26
CA LYS A 73 8.52 -16.30 -11.72
C LYS A 73 8.34 -14.92 -12.37
N ASN A 74 7.60 -14.04 -11.72
CA ASN A 74 7.28 -12.71 -12.23
C ASN A 74 7.30 -11.68 -11.08
N PRO A 75 8.40 -10.91 -10.94
CA PRO A 75 8.54 -9.95 -9.85
C PRO A 75 7.75 -8.65 -10.07
N LYS A 76 7.08 -8.47 -11.20
CA LYS A 76 6.26 -7.28 -11.45
C LYS A 76 4.99 -7.33 -10.62
N VAL A 77 4.76 -6.28 -9.87
CA VAL A 77 3.59 -6.18 -8.99
C VAL A 77 2.82 -4.89 -9.24
N PHE A 78 1.56 -4.95 -8.95
CA PHE A 78 0.69 -3.79 -8.78
C PHE A 78 0.10 -3.83 -7.38
N PHE A 79 -0.08 -2.68 -6.74
CA PHE A 79 -0.69 -2.63 -5.41
C PHE A 79 -1.74 -1.53 -5.35
N GLU A 80 -2.66 -1.73 -4.45
CA GLU A 80 -3.67 -0.76 -4.07
C GLU A 80 -3.91 -0.83 -2.55
N MET A 81 -4.19 0.32 -1.94
CA MET A 81 -4.62 0.43 -0.55
C MET A 81 -5.59 1.58 -0.42
N ASP A 82 -6.56 1.43 0.47
CA ASP A 82 -7.57 2.45 0.72
C ASP A 82 -7.90 2.58 2.20
N CYS A 83 -8.39 3.77 2.57
CA CYS A 83 -8.81 4.08 3.93
C CYS A 83 -9.90 5.16 3.95
N ASN A 84 -10.45 5.42 5.14
CA ASN A 84 -11.47 6.44 5.37
C ASN A 84 -12.69 6.29 4.44
N ILE A 85 -13.14 5.06 4.28
CA ILE A 85 -14.28 4.69 3.43
C ILE A 85 -15.57 5.10 4.16
N ILE A 86 -16.19 6.19 3.70
CA ILE A 86 -17.40 6.74 4.29
C ILE A 86 -18.49 6.87 3.22
N PRO A 87 -19.48 5.99 3.21
CA PRO A 87 -20.65 6.14 2.34
C PRO A 87 -21.40 7.45 2.67
N PHE A 88 -21.94 8.10 1.67
CA PHE A 88 -22.79 9.26 1.85
C PHE A 88 -24.01 9.19 0.93
N GLU A 89 -25.08 9.81 1.39
CA GLU A 89 -26.39 9.84 0.73
C GLU A 89 -26.61 11.17 0.01
N GLY A 90 -27.60 11.22 -0.85
CA GLY A 90 -28.06 12.41 -1.55
C GLY A 90 -29.56 12.32 -1.85
N GLU A 91 -30.16 13.38 -2.30
CA GLU A 91 -31.58 13.43 -2.64
C GLU A 91 -31.95 12.53 -3.84
N LYS A 92 -31.00 12.33 -4.78
CA LYS A 92 -31.16 11.50 -5.97
C LYS A 92 -30.09 10.42 -5.99
N ALA A 93 -30.38 9.29 -6.59
CA ALA A 93 -29.48 8.14 -6.68
C ALA A 93 -28.08 8.50 -7.23
N CYS A 94 -27.96 9.42 -8.17
CA CYS A 94 -26.69 9.87 -8.72
C CYS A 94 -25.85 10.72 -7.77
N GLN A 95 -26.40 11.14 -6.63
CA GLN A 95 -25.73 11.92 -5.60
C GLN A 95 -25.19 11.05 -4.46
N TYR A 96 -25.57 9.77 -4.42
CA TYR A 96 -24.98 8.79 -3.51
C TYR A 96 -23.53 8.53 -3.88
N GLY A 97 -22.69 8.24 -2.90
CA GLY A 97 -21.30 7.94 -3.17
C GLY A 97 -20.54 7.52 -1.92
N ILE A 98 -19.22 7.42 -2.11
CA ILE A 98 -18.28 7.05 -1.05
C ILE A 98 -17.16 8.07 -1.03
N ALA A 99 -16.89 8.66 0.13
CA ALA A 99 -15.64 9.37 0.39
C ALA A 99 -14.58 8.35 0.76
N TYR A 100 -13.36 8.54 0.31
CA TYR A 100 -12.24 7.64 0.57
C TYR A 100 -10.90 8.30 0.24
N LYS A 101 -9.84 7.75 0.77
CA LYS A 101 -8.48 8.00 0.33
C LYS A 101 -7.88 6.70 -0.20
N SER A 102 -7.03 6.75 -1.22
CA SER A 102 -6.35 5.56 -1.74
C SER A 102 -5.00 5.89 -2.35
N ILE A 103 -4.13 4.89 -2.35
CA ILE A 103 -2.87 4.89 -3.09
C ILE A 103 -2.82 3.62 -3.92
N MET A 104 -2.42 3.76 -5.18
CA MET A 104 -2.13 2.64 -6.05
C MET A 104 -0.82 2.86 -6.77
N GLY A 105 -0.13 1.78 -7.07
CA GLY A 105 1.15 1.87 -7.75
C GLY A 105 1.65 0.53 -8.27
N LYS A 106 2.79 0.57 -8.92
CA LYS A 106 3.46 -0.60 -9.46
C LYS A 106 4.94 -0.59 -9.10
N GLY A 107 5.53 -1.75 -9.09
CA GLY A 107 6.94 -1.91 -8.77
C GLY A 107 7.44 -3.32 -9.06
N PHE A 108 8.57 -3.59 -8.45
CA PHE A 108 9.21 -4.90 -8.51
C PHE A 108 9.37 -5.43 -7.09
N ALA A 109 8.89 -6.65 -6.88
CA ALA A 109 9.05 -7.37 -5.63
C ALA A 109 10.34 -8.18 -5.64
N GLU A 110 11.08 -8.15 -4.53
CA GLU A 110 12.26 -8.96 -4.30
C GLU A 110 12.25 -9.53 -2.88
N MET A 111 12.88 -10.69 -2.72
CA MET A 111 13.09 -11.27 -1.38
C MET A 111 14.25 -10.57 -0.71
N VAL A 112 14.05 -10.15 0.53
CA VAL A 112 15.12 -9.58 1.35
C VAL A 112 15.88 -10.72 2.01
N GLU A 113 17.17 -10.86 1.71
CA GLU A 113 18.05 -11.88 2.30
C GLU A 113 18.90 -11.29 3.44
N ASP A 114 19.29 -10.03 3.33
CA ASP A 114 20.12 -9.35 4.34
C ASP A 114 19.38 -9.21 5.68
N VAL A 115 20.03 -9.63 6.76
CA VAL A 115 19.43 -9.68 8.09
C VAL A 115 19.14 -8.28 8.64
N GLU A 116 20.01 -7.31 8.39
CA GLU A 116 19.81 -5.94 8.87
C GLU A 116 18.67 -5.25 8.10
N GLU A 117 18.56 -5.51 6.80
CA GLU A 117 17.42 -5.03 6.01
C GLU A 117 16.11 -5.70 6.46
N LYS A 118 16.10 -6.99 6.81
CA LYS A 118 14.92 -7.67 7.40
C LYS A 118 14.48 -7.00 8.70
N LYS A 119 15.41 -6.68 9.60
CA LYS A 119 15.10 -5.97 10.85
C LYS A 119 14.50 -4.59 10.56
N LYS A 120 15.12 -3.82 9.65
CA LYS A 120 14.61 -2.51 9.21
C LYS A 120 13.18 -2.63 8.64
N ALA A 121 12.94 -3.61 7.79
CA ALA A 121 11.63 -3.88 7.19
C ALA A 121 10.56 -4.20 8.23
N MET A 122 10.87 -5.09 9.17
CA MET A 122 9.93 -5.47 10.24
C MET A 122 9.66 -4.32 11.20
N SER A 123 10.67 -3.49 11.50
CA SER A 123 10.49 -2.26 12.29
C SER A 123 9.58 -1.27 11.57
N ALA A 124 9.78 -1.04 10.28
CA ALA A 124 8.93 -0.19 9.46
C ALA A 124 7.48 -0.72 9.40
N LEU A 125 7.31 -2.04 9.27
CA LEU A 125 6.00 -2.67 9.27
C LEU A 125 5.27 -2.44 10.59
N MET A 126 5.93 -2.69 11.72
CA MET A 126 5.33 -2.48 13.03
C MET A 126 5.03 -1.02 13.29
N LYS A 127 5.90 -0.11 12.86
CA LYS A 127 5.67 1.35 12.97
C LYS A 127 4.41 1.75 12.20
N THR A 128 4.26 1.31 10.96
CA THR A 128 3.09 1.59 10.12
C THR A 128 1.81 1.01 10.71
N GLN A 129 1.86 -0.24 11.21
CA GLN A 129 0.69 -0.93 11.71
C GLN A 129 0.22 -0.44 13.09
N THR A 130 1.15 -0.05 13.96
CA THR A 130 0.86 0.21 15.38
C THR A 130 1.18 1.63 15.85
N GLY A 131 1.96 2.39 15.07
CA GLY A 131 2.52 3.69 15.48
C GLY A 131 3.69 3.58 16.48
N LYS A 132 4.05 2.36 16.91
CA LYS A 132 5.08 2.12 17.93
C LYS A 132 6.38 1.63 17.29
N ASP A 133 7.49 1.92 17.96
CA ASP A 133 8.80 1.44 17.55
C ASP A 133 9.09 0.09 18.19
N PHE A 134 9.64 -0.83 17.39
CA PHE A 134 10.05 -2.16 17.81
C PHE A 134 11.46 -2.46 17.30
N THR A 135 12.21 -3.23 18.08
CA THR A 135 13.51 -3.77 17.70
C THR A 135 13.39 -5.26 17.44
N PHE A 136 14.13 -5.75 16.46
CA PHE A 136 14.13 -7.15 16.07
C PHE A 136 15.56 -7.71 16.18
N ASP A 137 15.70 -8.92 16.71
CA ASP A 137 16.93 -9.68 16.66
C ASP A 137 16.96 -10.64 15.45
N ASP A 138 18.11 -11.26 15.22
CA ASP A 138 18.30 -12.16 14.07
C ASP A 138 17.34 -13.35 14.11
N ARG A 139 17.05 -13.88 15.30
CA ARG A 139 16.16 -15.03 15.46
C ARG A 139 14.73 -14.68 15.08
N MET A 140 14.26 -13.49 15.46
CA MET A 140 12.90 -13.03 15.12
C MET A 140 12.69 -12.90 13.61
N VAL A 141 13.69 -12.42 12.87
CA VAL A 141 13.58 -12.23 11.42
C VAL A 141 13.93 -13.46 10.61
N SER A 142 14.56 -14.48 11.21
CA SER A 142 14.94 -15.72 10.51
C SER A 142 13.73 -16.61 10.16
N ILE A 143 12.63 -16.47 10.88
CA ILE A 143 11.44 -17.33 10.74
C ILE A 143 10.39 -16.78 9.75
N VAL A 144 10.63 -15.62 9.16
CA VAL A 144 9.72 -14.96 8.21
C VAL A 144 10.41 -14.69 6.89
N ALA A 145 9.65 -14.75 5.81
CA ALA A 145 10.04 -14.19 4.53
C ALA A 145 9.70 -12.70 4.55
N VAL A 146 10.66 -11.86 4.16
CA VAL A 146 10.45 -10.44 3.98
C VAL A 146 10.52 -10.11 2.49
N ILE A 147 9.52 -9.41 2.00
CA ILE A 147 9.38 -8.99 0.62
C ILE A 147 9.55 -7.48 0.60
N LYS A 148 10.40 -6.99 -0.29
CA LYS A 148 10.58 -5.57 -0.59
C LYS A 148 9.97 -5.27 -1.94
N ILE A 149 9.15 -4.25 -2.02
CA ILE A 149 8.63 -3.71 -3.29
C ILE A 149 9.33 -2.38 -3.54
N GLN A 150 10.15 -2.36 -4.56
CA GLN A 150 10.70 -1.11 -5.09
C GLN A 150 9.63 -0.47 -5.98
N VAL A 151 8.96 0.56 -5.46
CA VAL A 151 7.88 1.24 -6.16
C VAL A 151 8.47 2.11 -7.26
N SER A 152 8.10 1.82 -8.50
CA SER A 152 8.54 2.57 -9.68
C SER A 152 7.63 3.76 -10.00
N GLU A 153 6.37 3.68 -9.60
CA GLU A 153 5.37 4.70 -9.87
C GLU A 153 4.15 4.49 -8.96
N TYR A 154 3.62 5.56 -8.41
CA TYR A 154 2.38 5.52 -7.63
C TYR A 154 1.55 6.80 -7.84
N THR A 155 0.28 6.72 -7.49
CA THR A 155 -0.66 7.84 -7.47
C THR A 155 -1.50 7.77 -6.21
N ALA A 156 -1.78 8.93 -5.62
CA ALA A 156 -2.65 9.06 -4.46
C ALA A 156 -3.92 9.83 -4.83
N LYS A 157 -5.02 9.50 -4.17
CA LYS A 157 -6.34 10.04 -4.44
C LYS A 157 -7.09 10.28 -3.13
N CYS A 158 -7.78 11.42 -3.06
CA CYS A 158 -8.67 11.75 -1.95
C CYS A 158 -10.02 12.23 -2.51
N ARG A 159 -11.09 11.52 -2.20
CA ARG A 159 -12.45 11.96 -2.42
C ARG A 159 -13.07 12.35 -1.10
N MET A 160 -13.21 13.65 -0.88
CA MET A 160 -13.80 14.21 0.34
C MET A 160 -15.32 14.00 0.39
N LEU A 161 -15.89 14.00 1.59
CA LEU A 161 -17.33 14.18 1.77
C LEU A 161 -17.80 15.48 1.11
N PRO A 162 -19.03 15.52 0.57
CA PRO A 162 -19.65 16.76 0.11
C PRO A 162 -19.59 17.88 1.17
N ALA A 163 -19.41 19.12 0.76
CA ALA A 163 -19.23 20.26 1.67
C ALA A 163 -20.37 20.37 2.72
N VAL A 164 -21.61 20.17 2.28
CA VAL A 164 -22.80 20.22 3.13
C VAL A 164 -22.76 19.20 4.28
N MET A 165 -22.05 18.07 4.12
CA MET A 165 -21.94 17.03 5.14
C MET A 165 -20.71 17.20 6.05
N ARG A 166 -19.78 18.08 5.69
CA ARG A 166 -18.59 18.39 6.51
C ARG A 166 -18.89 19.37 7.64
N GLU A 167 -19.93 20.18 7.48
CA GLU A 167 -20.35 21.21 8.45
C GLU A 167 -21.25 20.66 9.57
N GLN A 168 -21.67 19.38 9.48
CA GLN A 168 -22.56 18.75 10.47
C GLN A 168 -21.82 17.86 11.48
N LYS A 169 -20.50 17.85 11.49
CA LYS A 169 -19.62 17.18 12.47
C LYS A 169 -18.81 18.22 13.24
#